data_71e6011e48918bf38110ddf1f91bab94
#
_entry.id   71e6011e48918bf38110ddf1f91bab94
#
_cell.length_a   1.000
_cell.length_b   1.000
_cell.length_c   1.000
_cell.angle_alpha   90.00
_cell.angle_beta   90.00
_cell.angle_gamma   90.00
#
_symmetry.space_group_name_H-M   'P 1'
#
loop_
_entity.id
_entity.type
_entity.pdbx_description
1 polymer ?
#
loop_
_entity_poly.entity_id
_entity_poly.type
_entity_poly.pdbx_seq_one_letter_code
_entity_poly.pdbx_strand_id
1 'polypeptide(L)'
;EDNLTLQIAELSDDYLTHTGKYVRMAPAGHNEAPAIFKKSDGTYWMITSGCTGWDPNEARMFSAPSIWGPWTQHPNPCRGEKSEITFGGQSTYVLPVPGKKDAFIFMADIWRPKHPIDARYIWLPIQFQEDGTPYVEWMDSWTMDFFDKK
;
A
#
# COMPACT_ATOMS: atom_id res chain seq x y z
N GLU A 1 -5.11 14.67 -13.44
CA GLU A 1 -5.26 13.94 -14.71
C GLU A 1 -6.16 12.70 -14.52
N ASP A 2 -7.29 12.84 -13.83
CA ASP A 2 -8.33 11.83 -13.65
C ASP A 2 -7.82 10.46 -13.15
N ASN A 3 -6.82 10.47 -12.23
CA ASN A 3 -6.14 9.27 -11.74
C ASN A 3 -5.52 8.36 -12.83
N LEU A 4 -5.35 8.90 -14.02
CA LEU A 4 -4.79 8.16 -15.16
C LEU A 4 -3.34 7.78 -14.92
N THR A 5 -2.57 8.66 -14.27
CA THR A 5 -1.15 8.47 -14.01
C THR A 5 -0.82 8.83 -12.58
N LEU A 6 -0.34 7.86 -11.81
CA LEU A 6 0.18 8.11 -10.47
C LEU A 6 1.50 8.87 -10.55
N GLN A 7 1.66 9.88 -9.71
CA GLN A 7 2.83 10.74 -9.68
C GLN A 7 3.43 10.81 -8.28
N ILE A 8 4.75 10.87 -8.22
CA ILE A 8 5.50 11.13 -6.99
C ILE A 8 6.27 12.42 -7.23
N ALA A 9 6.04 13.42 -6.40
CA ALA A 9 6.67 14.73 -6.49
C ALA A 9 7.40 15.07 -5.19
N GLU A 10 8.55 15.75 -5.32
CA GLU A 10 9.32 16.23 -4.19
C GLU A 10 8.74 17.56 -3.69
N LEU A 11 8.57 17.65 -2.38
CA LEU A 11 8.21 18.90 -1.71
C LEU A 11 9.48 19.66 -1.29
N SER A 12 9.34 20.97 -1.13
CA SER A 12 10.36 21.80 -0.48
C SER A 12 10.53 21.37 1.00
N ASP A 13 11.65 21.74 1.62
CA ASP A 13 11.98 21.37 3.01
C ASP A 13 10.93 21.86 4.03
N ASP A 14 10.23 22.95 3.73
CA ASP A 14 9.12 23.47 4.54
C ASP A 14 7.75 22.85 4.21
N TYR A 15 7.68 21.94 3.22
CA TYR A 15 6.47 21.27 2.71
C TYR A 15 5.42 22.18 2.09
N LEU A 16 5.74 23.45 1.78
CA LEU A 16 4.75 24.42 1.27
C LEU A 16 4.68 24.48 -0.25
N THR A 17 5.72 24.02 -0.95
CA THR A 17 5.80 24.08 -2.41
C THR A 17 6.40 22.80 -2.99
N HIS A 18 6.26 22.62 -4.31
CA HIS A 18 6.98 21.59 -5.05
C HIS A 18 8.34 22.10 -5.52
N THR A 19 9.37 21.26 -5.45
CA THR A 19 10.71 21.58 -5.98
C THR A 19 10.76 21.58 -7.52
N GLY A 20 9.73 21.03 -8.16
CA GLY A 20 9.70 20.78 -9.60
C GLY A 20 10.22 19.39 -9.99
N LYS A 21 10.81 18.65 -9.05
CA LYS A 21 11.24 17.27 -9.28
C LYS A 21 10.08 16.32 -9.08
N TYR A 22 9.78 15.49 -10.07
CA TYR A 22 8.72 14.49 -10.02
C TYR A 22 8.97 13.32 -10.96
N VAL A 23 8.30 12.22 -10.73
CA VAL A 23 8.25 11.06 -11.61
C VAL A 23 6.79 10.65 -11.84
N ARG A 24 6.49 10.27 -13.07
CA ARG A 24 5.21 9.66 -13.46
C ARG A 24 5.42 8.15 -13.50
N MET A 25 4.64 7.44 -12.71
CA MET A 25 4.68 5.98 -12.70
C MET A 25 3.34 5.39 -13.14
N ALA A 26 3.37 4.15 -13.63
CA ALA A 26 2.18 3.47 -14.15
C ALA A 26 1.31 4.38 -15.02
N PRO A 27 1.84 4.97 -16.12
CA PRO A 27 1.06 5.79 -17.04
C PRO A 27 -0.15 5.01 -17.56
N ALA A 28 -1.32 5.67 -17.63
CA ALA A 28 -2.60 5.05 -18.01
C ALA A 28 -3.02 3.87 -17.11
N GLY A 29 -2.44 3.75 -15.92
CA GLY A 29 -2.71 2.65 -14.99
C GLY A 29 -3.99 2.81 -14.18
N HIS A 30 -4.54 4.02 -14.06
CA HIS A 30 -5.67 4.32 -13.19
C HIS A 30 -5.46 3.78 -11.78
N ASN A 31 -4.44 4.32 -11.09
CA ASN A 31 -4.11 3.94 -9.72
C ASN A 31 -4.47 5.07 -8.76
N GLU A 32 -4.97 4.70 -7.58
CA GLU A 32 -5.24 5.60 -6.47
C GLU A 32 -4.84 4.98 -5.13
N ALA A 33 -5.00 5.73 -4.03
CA ALA A 33 -4.73 5.29 -2.67
C ALA A 33 -3.31 4.71 -2.46
N PRO A 34 -2.22 5.39 -2.85
CA PRO A 34 -0.88 4.86 -2.70
C PRO A 34 -0.43 4.82 -1.23
N ALA A 35 0.01 3.64 -0.78
CA ALA A 35 0.63 3.42 0.51
C ALA A 35 2.05 2.89 0.29
N ILE A 36 3.06 3.68 0.66
CA ILE A 36 4.48 3.39 0.38
C ILE A 36 5.19 3.02 1.67
N PHE A 37 6.09 2.03 1.59
CA PHE A 37 7.02 1.69 2.66
C PHE A 37 8.39 1.33 2.09
N LYS A 38 9.40 1.38 2.94
CA LYS A 38 10.78 1.06 2.58
C LYS A 38 11.31 -0.04 3.48
N LYS A 39 11.85 -1.09 2.90
CA LYS A 39 12.53 -2.17 3.60
C LYS A 39 13.96 -1.78 4.00
N SER A 40 14.51 -2.52 4.94
CA SER A 40 15.89 -2.30 5.41
C SER A 40 16.97 -2.57 4.34
N ASP A 41 16.64 -3.34 3.30
CA ASP A 41 17.50 -3.56 2.13
C ASP A 41 17.53 -2.36 1.16
N GLY A 42 16.74 -1.33 1.45
CA GLY A 42 16.64 -0.13 0.62
C GLY A 42 15.52 -0.15 -0.41
N THR A 43 14.88 -1.30 -0.64
CA THR A 43 13.79 -1.45 -1.61
C THR A 43 12.53 -0.71 -1.14
N TYR A 44 11.98 0.09 -2.02
CA TYR A 44 10.67 0.72 -1.85
C TYR A 44 9.58 -0.21 -2.38
N TRP A 45 8.50 -0.28 -1.63
CA TRP A 45 7.28 -0.99 -2.00
C TRP A 45 6.09 -0.04 -1.92
N MET A 46 5.14 -0.22 -2.81
CA MET A 46 3.91 0.56 -2.85
C MET A 46 2.73 -0.36 -3.11
N ILE A 47 1.67 -0.17 -2.33
CA ILE A 47 0.37 -0.80 -2.55
C ILE A 47 -0.60 0.30 -2.96
N THR A 48 -1.36 0.06 -4.02
CA THR A 48 -2.38 0.98 -4.54
C THR A 48 -3.67 0.21 -4.82
N SER A 49 -4.72 0.92 -5.20
CA SER A 49 -5.94 0.35 -5.77
C SER A 49 -6.13 0.76 -7.22
N GLY A 50 -7.05 0.10 -7.92
CA GLY A 50 -7.64 0.62 -9.15
C GLY A 50 -8.64 1.73 -8.86
N CYS A 51 -9.21 2.33 -9.91
CA CYS A 51 -10.22 3.38 -9.82
C CYS A 51 -11.59 2.82 -10.19
N THR A 52 -12.36 2.41 -9.20
CA THR A 52 -13.71 1.83 -9.36
C THR A 52 -14.78 2.58 -8.56
N GLY A 53 -14.54 3.87 -8.29
CA GLY A 53 -15.40 4.68 -7.43
C GLY A 53 -15.38 4.18 -6.00
N TRP A 54 -16.53 3.88 -5.43
CA TRP A 54 -16.64 3.41 -4.05
C TRP A 54 -16.64 1.87 -3.91
N ASP A 55 -16.60 1.15 -5.01
CA ASP A 55 -16.55 -0.30 -5.00
C ASP A 55 -15.10 -0.77 -4.76
N PRO A 56 -14.87 -1.68 -3.80
CA PRO A 56 -13.53 -2.20 -3.55
C PRO A 56 -13.04 -3.02 -4.76
N ASN A 57 -11.74 -2.98 -5.00
CA ASN A 57 -11.11 -3.70 -6.09
C ASN A 57 -9.78 -4.33 -5.66
N GLU A 58 -9.17 -5.05 -6.57
CA GLU A 58 -7.90 -5.72 -6.36
C GLU A 58 -6.78 -4.73 -6.06
N ALA A 59 -6.02 -4.99 -4.99
CA ALA A 59 -4.81 -4.24 -4.69
C ALA A 59 -3.75 -4.46 -5.77
N ARG A 60 -3.01 -3.41 -6.07
CA ARG A 60 -1.86 -3.45 -6.98
C ARG A 60 -0.60 -3.17 -6.19
N MET A 61 0.47 -3.85 -6.56
CA MET A 61 1.75 -3.72 -5.86
C MET A 61 2.87 -3.38 -6.82
N PHE A 62 3.77 -2.52 -6.35
CA PHE A 62 4.94 -2.09 -7.09
C PHE A 62 6.17 -2.09 -6.20
N SER A 63 7.35 -2.31 -6.79
CA SER A 63 8.64 -2.12 -6.11
C SER A 63 9.58 -1.24 -6.92
N ALA A 64 10.52 -0.60 -6.23
CA ALA A 64 11.57 0.19 -6.85
C ALA A 64 12.84 0.25 -5.98
N PRO A 65 14.03 0.37 -6.59
CA PRO A 65 15.28 0.58 -5.86
C PRO A 65 15.41 1.99 -5.27
N SER A 66 14.56 2.91 -5.72
CA SER A 66 14.51 4.31 -5.31
C SER A 66 13.06 4.79 -5.33
N ILE A 67 12.73 5.79 -4.49
CA ILE A 67 11.42 6.45 -4.54
C ILE A 67 11.11 7.03 -5.94
N TRP A 68 12.14 7.34 -6.69
CA TRP A 68 12.05 7.87 -8.06
C TRP A 68 11.93 6.77 -9.13
N GLY A 69 11.91 5.49 -8.73
CA GLY A 69 11.84 4.36 -9.63
C GLY A 69 13.23 3.85 -10.11
N PRO A 70 13.26 3.07 -11.21
CA PRO A 70 12.07 2.61 -11.95
C PRO A 70 11.18 1.68 -11.12
N TRP A 71 9.86 1.87 -11.24
CA TRP A 71 8.87 1.05 -10.55
C TRP A 71 8.48 -0.16 -11.39
N THR A 72 8.49 -1.34 -10.77
CA THR A 72 8.09 -2.61 -11.37
C THR A 72 6.80 -3.09 -10.72
N GLN A 73 5.80 -3.43 -11.52
CA GLN A 73 4.53 -3.97 -11.04
C GLN A 73 4.67 -5.46 -10.69
N HIS A 74 4.03 -5.86 -9.60
CA HIS A 74 3.92 -7.23 -9.11
C HIS A 74 2.45 -7.66 -9.08
N PRO A 75 2.18 -8.97 -8.93
CA PRO A 75 0.83 -9.47 -8.67
C PRO A 75 0.21 -8.88 -7.40
N ASN A 76 -1.12 -9.08 -7.27
CA ASN A 76 -1.86 -8.70 -6.07
C ASN A 76 -1.17 -9.22 -4.79
N PRO A 77 -0.86 -8.35 -3.82
CA PRO A 77 -0.24 -8.76 -2.57
C PRO A 77 -1.21 -9.48 -1.62
N CYS A 78 -2.53 -9.31 -1.79
CA CYS A 78 -3.54 -9.90 -0.91
C CYS A 78 -3.73 -11.38 -1.19
N ARG A 79 -3.92 -12.18 -0.14
CA ARG A 79 -4.12 -13.64 -0.22
C ARG A 79 -5.30 -14.07 0.64
N GLY A 80 -5.99 -15.14 0.21
CA GLY A 80 -7.12 -15.72 0.91
C GLY A 80 -8.46 -15.19 0.42
N GLU A 81 -9.50 -15.42 1.21
CA GLU A 81 -10.87 -15.02 0.86
C GLU A 81 -10.98 -13.50 0.68
N LYS A 82 -11.64 -13.06 -0.39
CA LYS A 82 -11.82 -11.64 -0.77
C LYS A 82 -10.52 -10.89 -1.09
N SER A 83 -9.44 -11.59 -1.40
CA SER A 83 -8.20 -10.97 -1.83
C SER A 83 -8.35 -10.17 -3.14
N GLU A 84 -9.25 -10.58 -4.02
CA GLU A 84 -9.60 -9.93 -5.30
C GLU A 84 -10.26 -8.55 -5.13
N ILE A 85 -10.71 -8.24 -3.92
CA ILE A 85 -11.28 -6.93 -3.57
C ILE A 85 -10.58 -6.29 -2.36
N THR A 86 -9.33 -6.68 -2.11
CA THR A 86 -8.55 -6.16 -0.97
C THR A 86 -9.30 -6.30 0.36
N PHE A 87 -9.96 -7.47 0.57
CA PHE A 87 -10.81 -7.78 1.72
C PHE A 87 -12.00 -6.82 1.92
N GLY A 88 -12.42 -6.14 0.85
CA GLY A 88 -13.46 -5.11 0.87
C GLY A 88 -12.96 -3.72 1.23
N GLY A 89 -11.64 -3.50 1.26
CA GLY A 89 -11.02 -2.24 1.64
C GLY A 89 -10.19 -1.58 0.54
N GLN A 90 -9.66 -0.39 0.85
CA GLN A 90 -8.71 0.34 0.02
C GLN A 90 -7.52 0.77 0.89
N SER A 91 -6.30 0.63 0.37
CA SER A 91 -5.07 0.98 1.08
C SER A 91 -5.06 2.45 1.51
N THR A 92 -4.57 2.72 2.72
CA THR A 92 -4.41 4.08 3.24
C THR A 92 -2.97 4.35 3.67
N TYR A 93 -2.36 3.41 4.35
CA TYR A 93 -1.01 3.56 4.87
C TYR A 93 -0.34 2.20 5.12
N VAL A 94 0.97 2.19 5.20
CA VAL A 94 1.74 1.07 5.74
C VAL A 94 2.53 1.57 6.95
N LEU A 95 2.17 1.11 8.13
CA LEU A 95 2.74 1.54 9.40
C LEU A 95 3.97 0.68 9.74
N PRO A 96 5.18 1.26 9.83
CA PRO A 96 6.34 0.55 10.36
C PRO A 96 6.16 0.25 11.84
N VAL A 97 6.54 -0.95 12.27
CA VAL A 97 6.51 -1.33 13.70
C VAL A 97 7.80 -0.86 14.38
N PRO A 98 7.72 0.08 15.33
CA PRO A 98 8.90 0.62 16.00
C PRO A 98 9.75 -0.48 16.66
N GLY A 99 11.08 -0.41 16.46
CA GLY A 99 12.02 -1.35 17.05
C GLY A 99 12.08 -2.74 16.41
N LYS A 100 11.29 -2.98 15.35
CA LYS A 100 11.27 -4.25 14.62
C LYS A 100 11.76 -4.04 13.19
N LYS A 101 12.77 -4.80 12.77
CA LYS A 101 13.30 -4.73 11.41
C LYS A 101 12.30 -5.36 10.42
N ASP A 102 12.01 -4.65 9.32
CA ASP A 102 11.11 -5.10 8.26
C ASP A 102 9.76 -5.63 8.76
N ALA A 103 9.25 -5.03 9.82
CA ALA A 103 7.94 -5.31 10.37
C ALA A 103 6.99 -4.14 10.04
N PHE A 104 5.88 -4.47 9.36
CA PHE A 104 4.95 -3.47 8.85
C PHE A 104 3.51 -3.94 9.02
N ILE A 105 2.61 -2.99 9.24
CA ILE A 105 1.16 -3.22 9.29
C ILE A 105 0.54 -2.54 8.07
N PHE A 106 -0.13 -3.32 7.23
CA PHE A 106 -0.99 -2.83 6.17
C PHE A 106 -2.25 -2.25 6.78
N MET A 107 -2.56 -1.01 6.44
CA MET A 107 -3.77 -0.32 6.86
C MET A 107 -4.64 0.00 5.65
N ALA A 108 -5.93 -0.29 5.77
CA ALA A 108 -6.92 -0.02 4.75
C ALA A 108 -8.26 0.38 5.36
N ASP A 109 -9.07 1.10 4.59
CA ASP A 109 -10.42 1.50 4.96
C ASP A 109 -11.45 0.65 4.24
N ILE A 110 -12.46 0.16 4.97
CA ILE A 110 -13.68 -0.37 4.39
C ILE A 110 -14.70 0.77 4.34
N TRP A 111 -14.80 1.37 3.17
CA TRP A 111 -15.68 2.50 2.94
C TRP A 111 -17.15 2.07 2.87
N ARG A 112 -18.02 2.84 3.54
CA ARG A 112 -19.48 2.59 3.56
C ARG A 112 -20.22 3.88 3.20
N PRO A 113 -20.36 4.21 1.92
CA PRO A 113 -20.88 5.52 1.48
C PRO A 113 -22.29 5.81 1.95
N LYS A 114 -23.13 4.77 2.14
CA LYS A 114 -24.50 4.93 2.66
C LYS A 114 -24.56 5.11 4.18
N HIS A 115 -23.52 4.72 4.89
CA HIS A 115 -23.41 4.77 6.35
C HIS A 115 -21.98 5.07 6.80
N PRO A 116 -21.45 6.28 6.52
CA PRO A 116 -20.02 6.57 6.74
C PRO A 116 -19.59 6.47 8.22
N ILE A 117 -20.51 6.66 9.17
CA ILE A 117 -20.24 6.47 10.61
C ILE A 117 -19.90 5.00 10.94
N ASP A 118 -20.37 4.06 10.09
CA ASP A 118 -20.16 2.63 10.27
C ASP A 118 -18.99 2.08 9.43
N ALA A 119 -18.12 2.93 8.93
CA ALA A 119 -16.90 2.52 8.26
C ALA A 119 -16.02 1.67 9.19
N ARG A 120 -15.25 0.76 8.59
CA ARG A 120 -14.36 -0.17 9.32
C ARG A 120 -12.95 -0.04 8.79
N TYR A 121 -12.01 -0.59 9.52
CA TYR A 121 -10.60 -0.57 9.20
C TYR A 121 -10.05 -1.98 9.12
N ILE A 122 -9.08 -2.16 8.24
CA ILE A 122 -8.28 -3.37 8.12
C ILE A 122 -6.87 -3.05 8.58
N TRP A 123 -6.36 -3.80 9.55
CA TRP A 123 -4.98 -3.72 10.02
C TRP A 123 -4.43 -5.13 10.03
N LEU A 124 -3.55 -5.43 9.07
CA LEU A 124 -2.99 -6.77 8.88
C LEU A 124 -1.47 -6.72 8.82
N PRO A 125 -0.75 -7.69 9.42
CA PRO A 125 0.69 -7.77 9.29
C PRO A 125 1.09 -7.98 7.82
N ILE A 126 2.07 -7.24 7.33
CA ILE A 126 2.74 -7.57 6.08
C ILE A 126 3.71 -8.71 6.34
N GLN A 127 3.62 -9.73 5.54
CA GLN A 127 4.50 -10.88 5.53
C GLN A 127 5.40 -10.84 4.29
N PHE A 128 6.48 -11.60 4.29
CA PHE A 128 7.41 -11.66 3.17
C PHE A 128 7.63 -13.11 2.73
N GLN A 129 7.66 -13.31 1.43
CA GLN A 129 8.07 -14.56 0.81
C GLN A 129 9.59 -14.77 0.97
N GLU A 130 10.11 -15.93 0.61
CA GLU A 130 11.55 -16.23 0.67
C GLU A 130 12.38 -15.26 -0.18
N ASP A 131 11.83 -14.79 -1.30
CA ASP A 131 12.46 -13.81 -2.19
C ASP A 131 12.35 -12.36 -1.69
N GLY A 132 11.70 -12.15 -0.53
CA GLY A 132 11.49 -10.84 0.05
C GLY A 132 10.29 -10.06 -0.50
N THR A 133 9.48 -10.65 -1.38
CA THR A 133 8.25 -10.04 -1.90
C THR A 133 7.19 -9.98 -0.80
N PRO A 134 6.60 -8.80 -0.51
CA PRO A 134 5.55 -8.68 0.51
C PRO A 134 4.23 -9.31 0.08
N TYR A 135 3.49 -9.78 1.05
CA TYR A 135 2.08 -10.16 0.89
C TYR A 135 1.29 -9.88 2.16
N VAL A 136 -0.02 -9.81 2.02
CA VAL A 136 -0.98 -9.59 3.10
C VAL A 136 -1.98 -10.74 3.09
N GLU A 137 -2.11 -11.46 4.19
CA GLU A 137 -3.08 -12.53 4.34
C GLU A 137 -4.13 -12.16 5.37
N TRP A 138 -5.40 -12.49 5.10
CA TRP A 138 -6.48 -12.19 6.03
C TRP A 138 -6.29 -12.93 7.35
N MET A 139 -6.49 -12.23 8.45
CA MET A 139 -6.50 -12.75 9.81
C MET A 139 -7.67 -12.12 10.56
N ASP A 140 -8.52 -12.94 11.18
CA ASP A 140 -9.64 -12.46 12.01
C ASP A 140 -9.14 -11.72 13.26
N SER A 141 -7.98 -12.11 13.75
CA SER A 141 -7.29 -11.47 14.87
C SER A 141 -5.80 -11.79 14.85
N TRP A 142 -5.00 -10.88 15.37
CA TRP A 142 -3.57 -11.06 15.59
C TRP A 142 -3.11 -10.13 16.72
N THR A 143 -1.91 -10.39 17.26
CA THR A 143 -1.27 -9.56 18.28
C THR A 143 0.11 -9.11 17.83
N MET A 144 0.71 -8.15 18.54
CA MET A 144 2.06 -7.66 18.23
C MET A 144 3.13 -8.77 18.31
N ASP A 145 2.87 -9.85 19.03
CA ASP A 145 3.76 -11.03 19.10
C ASP A 145 3.93 -11.71 17.72
N PHE A 146 3.06 -11.41 16.75
CA PHE A 146 3.23 -11.83 15.37
C PHE A 146 4.62 -11.47 14.82
N PHE A 147 5.13 -10.31 15.19
CA PHE A 147 6.42 -9.79 14.75
C PHE A 147 7.60 -10.27 15.61
N ASP A 148 7.37 -11.07 16.65
CA ASP A 148 8.41 -11.66 17.49
C ASP A 148 8.83 -13.06 17.03
N LYS A 149 8.01 -13.66 16.16
CA LYS A 149 8.27 -14.99 15.59
C LYS A 149 9.15 -14.85 14.34
N LYS A 150 10.45 -14.87 14.53
CA LYS A 150 11.44 -15.11 13.46
C LYS A 150 12.32 -16.28 13.81
#